data_050326e7e234cc78a4e1a444dccb5ecd
#
_entry.id   050326e7e234cc78a4e1a444dccb5ecd
#
_cell.length_a   1.000
_cell.length_b   1.000
_cell.length_c   1.000
_cell.angle_alpha   90.00
_cell.angle_beta   90.00
_cell.angle_gamma   90.00
#
_symmetry.space_group_name_H-M   'P 1'
#
loop_
_entity.id
_entity.type
_entity.pdbx_description
1 polymer ?
#
loop_
_entity_poly.entity_id
_entity_poly.type
_entity_poly.pdbx_seq_one_letter_code
_entity_poly.pdbx_strand_id
1 'polypeptide(L)'
;MKYCTAPWRQAYVQKTIKIKGCVFCNALKQKDDEQALILYRGKYNFVLVNRFPYTTGHLMIAPYRHLASLDRAPVEILEEAARLVPVALQILKKAYRPQGFNLGMNLGQXAGAGVTGHFHLHLVPRWPGDSNFMPIIGETRVFCEDLXTXYHRLKPYFAREEKKQEK
;
A
#
# COMPACT_ATOMS: atom_id res chain seq x y z
N MET A 1 -0.08 29.75 -6.40
CA MET A 1 -0.24 28.33 -6.79
C MET A 1 0.64 27.50 -5.87
N LYS A 2 0.06 26.56 -5.12
CA LYS A 2 0.84 25.67 -4.24
C LYS A 2 1.24 24.43 -5.04
N TYR A 3 2.52 24.18 -5.15
CA TYR A 3 3.05 23.00 -5.83
C TYR A 3 3.14 21.84 -4.84
N CYS A 4 2.48 20.74 -5.17
CA CYS A 4 2.57 19.53 -4.37
C CYS A 4 3.59 18.60 -5.02
N THR A 5 4.77 18.53 -4.44
CA THR A 5 5.80 17.61 -4.89
C THR A 5 5.77 16.35 -4.05
N ALA A 6 6.17 15.23 -4.64
CA ALA A 6 6.32 13.95 -3.93
C ALA A 6 7.82 13.61 -3.83
N PRO A 7 8.59 14.40 -3.06
CA PRO A 7 10.05 14.21 -3.00
C PRO A 7 10.45 12.83 -2.49
N TRP A 8 9.60 12.22 -1.64
CA TRP A 8 9.84 10.86 -1.15
C TRP A 8 9.83 9.81 -2.26
N ARG A 9 9.00 10.01 -3.31
CA ARG A 9 8.92 9.07 -4.43
C ARG A 9 10.04 9.29 -5.44
N GLN A 10 10.42 10.54 -5.66
CA GLN A 10 11.52 10.90 -6.58
C GLN A 10 12.81 10.17 -6.17
N ALA A 11 13.14 10.25 -4.88
CA ALA A 11 14.34 9.59 -4.35
C ALA A 11 14.29 8.06 -4.51
N TYR A 12 13.09 7.45 -4.41
CA TYR A 12 12.90 6.01 -4.63
C TYR A 12 13.06 5.64 -6.11
N VAL A 13 12.44 6.41 -7.02
CA VAL A 13 12.52 6.17 -8.47
C VAL A 13 13.95 6.36 -8.97
N GLN A 14 14.64 7.39 -8.47
CA GLN A 14 16.04 7.69 -8.81
C GLN A 14 17.03 6.74 -8.11
N LYS A 15 16.54 5.78 -7.29
CA LYS A 15 17.36 4.84 -6.52
C LYS A 15 18.37 5.53 -5.58
N THR A 16 18.09 6.76 -5.19
CA THR A 16 18.93 7.51 -4.26
C THR A 16 18.70 7.07 -2.81
N ILE A 17 17.50 6.50 -2.52
CA ILE A 17 17.23 5.87 -1.22
C ILE A 17 17.59 4.40 -1.30
N LYS A 18 18.67 4.01 -0.65
CA LYS A 18 19.06 2.61 -0.49
C LYS A 18 18.39 2.07 0.78
N ILE A 19 17.26 1.37 0.63
CA ILE A 19 16.63 0.69 1.75
C ILE A 19 17.37 -0.63 1.96
N LYS A 20 18.05 -0.75 3.09
CA LYS A 20 18.76 -1.99 3.44
C LYS A 20 17.73 -3.06 3.80
N GLY A 21 17.72 -4.15 3.05
CA GLY A 21 16.80 -5.27 3.27
C GLY A 21 15.40 -5.03 2.70
N CYS A 22 14.45 -5.83 3.15
CA CYS A 22 13.07 -5.80 2.66
C CYS A 22 12.24 -4.76 3.41
N VAL A 23 11.56 -3.87 2.68
CA VAL A 23 10.73 -2.80 3.25
C VAL A 23 9.61 -3.35 4.13
N PHE A 24 9.01 -4.48 3.75
CA PHE A 24 7.93 -5.11 4.52
C PHE A 24 8.44 -5.73 5.81
N CYS A 25 9.56 -6.47 5.74
CA CYS A 25 10.18 -7.04 6.93
C CYS A 25 10.66 -5.93 7.89
N ASN A 26 11.16 -4.84 7.34
CA ASN A 26 11.60 -3.69 8.15
C ASN A 26 10.40 -3.00 8.83
N ALA A 27 9.26 -2.88 8.12
CA ALA A 27 8.02 -2.34 8.72
C ALA A 27 7.56 -3.21 9.89
N LEU A 28 7.60 -4.54 9.72
CA LEU A 28 7.17 -5.48 10.77
C LEU A 28 8.05 -5.45 12.01
N LYS A 29 9.32 -5.05 11.90
CA LYS A 29 10.25 -4.93 13.03
C LYS A 29 10.02 -3.67 13.87
N GLN A 30 9.30 -2.69 13.33
CA GLN A 30 8.98 -1.47 14.08
C GLN A 30 7.91 -1.77 15.12
N LYS A 31 8.08 -1.21 16.33
CA LYS A 31 7.12 -1.37 17.42
C LYS A 31 5.90 -0.47 17.28
N ASP A 32 6.02 0.56 16.45
CA ASP A 32 5.00 1.60 16.24
C ASP A 32 4.40 1.43 14.86
N ASP A 33 3.12 1.06 14.82
CA ASP A 33 2.37 0.83 13.57
C ASP A 33 2.21 2.12 12.77
N GLU A 34 2.15 3.28 13.42
CA GLU A 34 2.05 4.55 12.72
C GLU A 34 3.35 4.85 11.93
N GLN A 35 4.50 4.66 12.56
CA GLN A 35 5.79 4.83 11.88
C GLN A 35 5.99 3.80 10.78
N ALA A 36 5.47 2.58 10.98
CA ALA A 36 5.51 1.50 10.00
C ALA A 36 4.44 1.66 8.91
N LEU A 37 3.46 2.56 9.12
CA LEU A 37 2.29 2.78 8.27
C LEU A 37 1.38 1.53 8.19
N ILE A 38 1.38 0.68 9.23
CA ILE A 38 0.56 -0.53 9.29
C ILE A 38 -0.82 -0.18 9.85
N LEU A 39 -1.85 -0.38 9.03
CA LEU A 39 -3.23 -0.07 9.37
C LEU A 39 -3.92 -1.23 10.09
N TYR A 40 -3.55 -2.47 9.76
CA TYR A 40 -4.24 -3.67 10.24
C TYR A 40 -3.28 -4.86 10.26
N ARG A 41 -3.36 -5.65 11.33
CA ARG A 41 -2.59 -6.88 11.47
C ARG A 41 -3.54 -8.07 11.52
N GLY A 42 -3.59 -8.84 10.42
CA GLY A 42 -4.33 -10.10 10.36
C GLY A 42 -3.54 -11.26 10.94
N LYS A 43 -4.01 -12.46 10.71
CA LYS A 43 -3.34 -13.68 11.20
C LYS A 43 -2.10 -14.02 10.36
N TYR A 44 -2.19 -13.86 9.05
CA TYR A 44 -1.13 -14.22 8.10
C TYR A 44 -0.62 -13.04 7.29
N ASN A 45 -1.42 -11.98 7.17
CA ASN A 45 -1.12 -10.80 6.35
C ASN A 45 -1.33 -9.52 7.15
N PHE A 46 -0.79 -8.44 6.63
CA PHE A 46 -1.04 -7.11 7.18
C PHE A 46 -1.37 -6.13 6.07
N VAL A 47 -2.12 -5.08 6.41
CA VAL A 47 -2.48 -4.00 5.50
C VAL A 47 -1.69 -2.75 5.88
N LEU A 48 -1.06 -2.10 4.89
CA LEU A 48 -0.28 -0.90 5.17
C LEU A 48 -0.46 0.14 4.06
N VAL A 49 -0.23 1.40 4.42
CA VAL A 49 -0.15 2.49 3.45
C VAL A 49 1.16 2.33 2.65
N ASN A 50 1.09 2.43 1.34
CA ASN A 50 2.32 2.40 0.53
C ASN A 50 3.14 3.65 0.80
N ARG A 51 4.39 3.46 1.24
CA ARG A 51 5.33 4.56 1.50
C ARG A 51 5.69 5.34 0.23
N PHE A 52 5.54 4.69 -0.95
CA PHE A 52 5.82 5.30 -2.26
C PHE A 52 4.57 5.21 -3.14
N PRO A 53 3.48 5.92 -2.76
CA PRO A 53 2.18 5.69 -3.37
C PRO A 53 2.12 6.10 -4.84
N TYR A 54 1.21 5.49 -5.61
CA TYR A 54 0.90 5.89 -6.98
C TYR A 54 -0.20 6.96 -7.01
N THR A 55 -1.16 6.84 -6.08
CA THR A 55 -2.26 7.81 -5.88
C THR A 55 -2.53 7.93 -4.38
N THR A 56 -3.33 8.91 -3.99
CA THR A 56 -3.83 9.05 -2.61
C THR A 56 -4.58 7.76 -2.22
N GLY A 57 -4.37 7.30 -0.99
CA GLY A 57 -5.04 6.09 -0.49
C GLY A 57 -4.50 4.77 -1.01
N HIS A 58 -3.31 4.76 -1.63
CA HIS A 58 -2.69 3.53 -2.13
C HIS A 58 -2.32 2.62 -0.96
N LEU A 59 -3.00 1.49 -0.84
CA LEU A 59 -2.73 0.46 0.17
C LEU A 59 -2.04 -0.75 -0.43
N MET A 60 -1.40 -1.51 0.45
CA MET A 60 -0.84 -2.82 0.10
C MET A 60 -1.28 -3.85 1.13
N ILE A 61 -1.47 -5.11 0.68
CA ILE A 61 -1.64 -6.28 1.54
C ILE A 61 -0.42 -7.16 1.31
N ALA A 62 0.28 -7.52 2.38
CA ALA A 62 1.49 -8.32 2.30
C ALA A 62 1.49 -9.38 3.41
N PRO A 63 2.04 -10.58 3.17
CA PRO A 63 2.14 -11.60 4.21
C PRO A 63 3.23 -11.26 5.24
N TYR A 64 3.11 -11.81 6.45
CA TYR A 64 4.21 -11.74 7.43
C TYR A 64 5.44 -12.49 6.93
N ARG A 65 5.22 -13.62 6.23
CA ARG A 65 6.32 -14.44 5.71
C ARG A 65 6.96 -13.77 4.49
N HIS A 66 8.28 -13.76 4.46
CA HIS A 66 9.05 -13.21 3.34
C HIS A 66 9.02 -14.22 2.19
N LEU A 67 8.07 -14.06 1.26
CA LEU A 67 7.82 -14.96 0.14
C LEU A 67 7.84 -14.15 -1.16
N ALA A 68 8.59 -14.65 -2.15
CA ALA A 68 8.77 -13.94 -3.42
C ALA A 68 7.58 -14.10 -4.37
N SER A 69 6.79 -15.17 -4.23
CA SER A 69 5.79 -15.53 -5.24
C SER A 69 4.62 -16.28 -4.62
N LEU A 70 3.45 -16.18 -5.28
CA LEU A 70 2.20 -16.81 -4.84
C LEU A 70 2.23 -18.34 -4.87
N ASP A 71 2.95 -18.90 -5.85
CA ASP A 71 3.04 -20.36 -6.04
C ASP A 71 3.71 -21.08 -4.86
N ARG A 72 4.41 -20.33 -4.02
CA ARG A 72 5.09 -20.85 -2.83
C ARG A 72 4.37 -20.49 -1.51
N ALA A 73 3.24 -19.81 -1.63
CA ALA A 73 2.51 -19.35 -0.44
C ALA A 73 1.56 -20.43 0.05
N PRO A 74 1.53 -20.70 1.37
CA PRO A 74 0.45 -21.50 1.95
C PRO A 74 -0.91 -20.91 1.61
N VAL A 75 -1.91 -21.78 1.40
CA VAL A 75 -3.24 -21.38 0.96
C VAL A 75 -3.90 -20.40 1.94
N GLU A 76 -3.65 -20.55 3.23
CA GLU A 76 -4.22 -19.72 4.28
C GLU A 76 -3.81 -18.24 4.14
N ILE A 77 -2.58 -18.00 3.65
CA ILE A 77 -2.10 -16.64 3.36
C ILE A 77 -2.92 -16.03 2.22
N LEU A 78 -3.15 -16.82 1.17
CA LEU A 78 -3.88 -16.35 -0.02
C LEU A 78 -5.36 -16.13 0.31
N GLU A 79 -5.98 -17.04 1.06
CA GLU A 79 -7.37 -16.93 1.49
C GLU A 79 -7.60 -15.67 2.35
N GLU A 80 -6.71 -15.44 3.33
CA GLU A 80 -6.83 -14.24 4.16
C GLU A 80 -6.63 -12.97 3.34
N ALA A 81 -5.63 -12.94 2.44
CA ALA A 81 -5.43 -11.79 1.56
C ALA A 81 -6.69 -11.52 0.73
N ALA A 82 -7.32 -12.58 0.18
CA ALA A 82 -8.56 -12.46 -0.58
C ALA A 82 -9.72 -11.90 0.27
N ARG A 83 -9.81 -12.29 1.55
CA ARG A 83 -10.81 -11.74 2.48
C ARG A 83 -10.54 -10.28 2.86
N LEU A 84 -9.27 -9.89 2.95
CA LEU A 84 -8.90 -8.51 3.31
C LEU A 84 -9.16 -7.51 2.17
N VAL A 85 -9.14 -7.96 0.91
CA VAL A 85 -9.38 -7.08 -0.25
C VAL A 85 -10.73 -6.35 -0.15
N PRO A 86 -11.89 -7.05 -0.08
CA PRO A 86 -13.17 -6.33 -0.01
C PRO A 86 -13.28 -5.43 1.21
N VAL A 87 -12.71 -5.79 2.35
CA VAL A 87 -12.68 -4.95 3.56
C VAL A 87 -11.95 -3.63 3.26
N ALA A 88 -10.73 -3.73 2.72
CA ALA A 88 -9.93 -2.54 2.40
C ALA A 88 -10.63 -1.67 1.35
N LEU A 89 -11.26 -2.28 0.32
CA LEU A 89 -11.99 -1.52 -0.71
C LEU A 89 -13.18 -0.76 -0.10
N GLN A 90 -13.94 -1.39 0.80
CA GLN A 90 -15.05 -0.73 1.49
C GLN A 90 -14.58 0.46 2.33
N ILE A 91 -13.46 0.29 3.04
CA ILE A 91 -12.86 1.36 3.84
C ILE A 91 -12.43 2.52 2.92
N LEU A 92 -11.75 2.21 1.82
CA LEU A 92 -11.31 3.23 0.86
C LEU A 92 -12.51 3.95 0.23
N LYS A 93 -13.61 3.24 -0.08
CA LYS A 93 -14.85 3.86 -0.58
C LYS A 93 -15.42 4.85 0.44
N LYS A 94 -15.46 4.48 1.71
CA LYS A 94 -15.99 5.37 2.79
C LYS A 94 -15.10 6.59 3.00
N ALA A 95 -13.78 6.40 2.98
CA ALA A 95 -12.82 7.45 3.31
C ALA A 95 -12.59 8.43 2.16
N TYR A 96 -12.57 7.94 0.90
CA TYR A 96 -12.10 8.71 -0.26
C TYR A 96 -13.08 8.80 -1.42
N ARG A 97 -14.14 8.01 -1.43
CA ARG A 97 -15.16 7.97 -2.49
C ARG A 97 -14.55 7.86 -3.91
N PRO A 98 -13.62 6.91 -4.14
CA PRO A 98 -13.09 6.73 -5.48
C PRO A 98 -14.14 6.16 -6.43
N GLN A 99 -13.96 6.39 -7.73
CA GLN A 99 -14.88 5.85 -8.75
C GLN A 99 -14.41 4.51 -9.32
N GLY A 100 -13.18 4.10 -8.99
CA GLY A 100 -12.65 2.81 -9.42
C GLY A 100 -11.46 2.38 -8.58
N PHE A 101 -10.97 1.18 -8.87
CA PHE A 101 -9.76 0.63 -8.25
C PHE A 101 -8.96 -0.16 -9.27
N ASN A 102 -7.65 -0.06 -9.18
CA ASN A 102 -6.76 -1.02 -9.80
C ASN A 102 -6.18 -1.91 -8.71
N LEU A 103 -6.27 -3.22 -8.91
CA LEU A 103 -5.68 -4.21 -8.01
C LEU A 103 -4.68 -5.03 -8.81
N GLY A 104 -3.52 -5.30 -8.22
CA GLY A 104 -2.52 -6.09 -8.92
C GLY A 104 -1.27 -6.34 -8.10
N MET A 105 -0.45 -7.28 -8.60
CA MET A 105 0.86 -7.62 -8.05
C MET A 105 1.89 -7.64 -9.16
N ASN A 106 3.11 -7.27 -8.82
CA ASN A 106 4.27 -7.44 -9.70
C ASN A 106 5.10 -8.59 -9.13
N LEU A 107 5.19 -9.70 -9.85
CA LEU A 107 5.97 -10.86 -9.43
C LEU A 107 7.24 -10.96 -10.28
N GLY A 108 8.38 -10.73 -9.62
CA GLY A 108 9.68 -10.71 -10.27
C GLY A 108 10.06 -9.36 -10.87
N GLN A 109 11.35 -9.21 -11.16
CA GLN A 109 11.93 -7.94 -11.62
C GLN A 109 11.41 -7.50 -13.00
N UNK A 110 11.13 -8.30 -13.65
CA UNK A 110 10.75 -8.10 -14.85
C UNK A 110 9.47 -7.63 -15.00
N ALA A 111 8.62 -8.07 -14.17
CA ALA A 111 7.26 -7.56 -14.04
C ALA A 111 7.17 -6.18 -13.33
N GLY A 112 8.28 -5.56 -13.04
CA GLY A 112 8.33 -4.25 -12.42
C GLY A 112 8.23 -4.25 -10.89
N ALA A 113 8.50 -5.39 -10.24
CA ALA A 113 8.48 -5.46 -8.77
C ALA A 113 9.62 -4.62 -8.19
N GLY A 114 9.28 -3.63 -7.37
CA GLY A 114 10.26 -2.85 -6.61
C GLY A 114 10.86 -3.65 -5.45
N VAL A 115 10.10 -4.63 -4.94
CA VAL A 115 10.54 -5.56 -3.89
C VAL A 115 10.30 -6.97 -4.43
N THR A 116 11.32 -7.58 -5.02
CA THR A 116 11.20 -8.86 -5.73
C THR A 116 11.07 -10.06 -4.80
N GLY A 117 11.58 -9.95 -3.57
CA GLY A 117 11.61 -11.07 -2.61
C GLY A 117 10.40 -11.17 -1.68
N HIS A 118 9.43 -10.25 -1.79
CA HIS A 118 8.29 -10.22 -0.86
C HIS A 118 7.05 -9.77 -1.62
N PHE A 119 6.22 -10.73 -2.05
CA PHE A 119 5.04 -10.39 -2.85
C PHE A 119 4.06 -9.54 -2.04
N HIS A 120 3.35 -8.69 -2.73
CA HIS A 120 2.38 -7.79 -2.11
C HIS A 120 1.33 -7.40 -3.14
N LEU A 121 0.10 -7.28 -2.69
CA LEU A 121 -1.03 -6.87 -3.53
C LEU A 121 -1.24 -5.37 -3.35
N HIS A 122 -1.23 -4.64 -4.46
CA HIS A 122 -1.55 -3.21 -4.50
C HIS A 122 -3.05 -3.01 -4.62
N LEU A 123 -3.59 -2.04 -3.87
CA LEU A 123 -4.96 -1.54 -3.98
C LEU A 123 -4.86 -0.04 -4.23
N VAL A 124 -5.20 0.36 -5.45
CA VAL A 124 -4.98 1.73 -5.94
C VAL A 124 -6.33 2.38 -6.26
N PRO A 125 -6.81 3.31 -5.43
CA PRO A 125 -8.04 4.06 -5.73
C PRO A 125 -7.85 4.92 -6.98
N ARG A 126 -8.94 5.08 -7.75
CA ARG A 126 -8.91 5.82 -9.00
C ARG A 126 -10.07 6.83 -9.09
N TRP A 127 -9.79 7.98 -9.70
CA TRP A 127 -10.76 9.06 -9.93
C TRP A 127 -10.64 9.56 -11.38
N PRO A 128 -11.70 10.13 -11.96
CA PRO A 128 -11.57 10.82 -13.25
C PRO A 128 -10.50 11.93 -13.13
N GLY A 129 -9.63 11.98 -14.10
CA GLY A 129 -8.59 13.00 -14.14
C GLY A 129 -7.38 12.75 -13.25
N ASP A 130 -7.28 11.60 -12.58
CA ASP A 130 -6.11 11.28 -11.77
C ASP A 130 -4.86 10.97 -12.61
N SER A 131 -5.07 10.70 -13.90
CA SER A 131 -4.00 10.57 -14.89
C SER A 131 -4.09 11.75 -15.84
N ASN A 132 -3.03 12.53 -15.94
CA ASN A 132 -2.97 13.73 -16.79
C ASN A 132 -1.55 13.86 -17.34
N PHE A 133 -1.24 15.01 -17.94
CA PHE A 133 0.07 15.23 -18.55
C PHE A 133 1.23 15.38 -17.55
N MET A 134 0.93 15.70 -16.28
CA MET A 134 1.97 16.00 -15.28
C MET A 134 2.95 14.83 -15.04
N PRO A 135 2.48 13.55 -14.92
CA PRO A 135 3.44 12.45 -14.79
C PRO A 135 4.29 12.21 -16.03
N ILE A 136 3.79 12.59 -17.21
CA ILE A 136 4.47 12.36 -18.49
C ILE A 136 5.45 13.50 -18.80
N ILE A 137 4.99 14.74 -18.76
CA ILE A 137 5.80 15.92 -19.14
C ILE A 137 6.56 16.50 -17.94
N GLY A 138 5.90 16.54 -16.77
CA GLY A 138 6.48 17.13 -15.57
C GLY A 138 7.21 16.15 -14.66
N GLU A 139 7.20 14.86 -15.01
CA GLU A 139 7.74 13.75 -14.19
C GLU A 139 7.31 13.85 -12.73
N THR A 140 6.12 14.42 -12.49
CA THR A 140 5.60 14.78 -11.18
C THR A 140 4.19 14.24 -10.99
N ARG A 141 3.93 13.65 -9.82
CA ARG A 141 2.59 13.23 -9.42
C ARG A 141 2.10 14.12 -8.28
N VAL A 142 0.84 14.51 -8.37
CA VAL A 142 0.20 15.35 -7.36
C VAL A 142 -0.56 14.45 -6.37
N PHE A 143 -0.31 14.63 -5.08
CA PHE A 143 -1.01 13.94 -4.01
C PHE A 143 -1.77 14.95 -3.16
N CYS A 144 -2.99 14.59 -2.77
CA CYS A 144 -3.86 15.50 -2.01
C CYS A 144 -3.56 15.50 -0.52
N GLU A 145 -2.81 14.50 -0.02
CA GLU A 145 -2.45 14.43 1.41
C GLU A 145 -1.15 13.64 1.59
N ASP A 146 -0.49 13.89 2.70
CA ASP A 146 0.74 13.18 3.08
C ASP A 146 0.43 11.82 3.71
N LEU A 147 1.45 11.04 3.90
CA LEU A 147 1.32 9.67 4.41
C LEU A 147 0.76 9.58 5.82
N UNK A 148 1.04 10.34 6.51
CA UNK A 148 0.64 10.41 7.77
C UNK A 148 -0.75 10.60 7.84
N THR A 149 -1.20 11.71 7.19
CA THR A 149 -2.63 12.00 7.07
C THR A 149 -3.41 10.78 6.51
N UNK A 150 -2.87 10.04 5.64
CA UNK A 150 -3.35 8.99 5.17
C UNK A 150 -3.62 7.97 6.09
N TYR A 151 -2.60 7.73 6.91
CA TYR A 151 -2.67 6.75 8.01
C TYR A 151 -3.78 7.08 9.03
N HIS A 152 -3.77 8.27 9.56
CA HIS A 152 -4.75 8.70 10.57
C HIS A 152 -6.21 8.69 10.05
N ARG A 153 -6.40 8.96 8.78
CA ARG A 153 -7.74 8.91 8.18
C ARG A 153 -8.26 7.47 8.12
N LEU A 154 -7.39 6.51 7.83
CA LEU A 154 -7.79 5.11 7.58
C LEU A 154 -7.76 4.24 8.84
N LYS A 155 -6.84 4.49 9.78
CA LYS A 155 -6.65 3.65 10.97
C LYS A 155 -7.93 3.42 11.77
N PRO A 156 -8.79 4.44 12.03
CA PRO A 156 -10.01 4.20 12.79
C PRO A 156 -10.98 3.22 12.14
N TYR A 157 -11.02 3.16 10.80
CA TYR A 157 -11.88 2.20 10.09
C TYR A 157 -11.33 0.78 10.25
N PHE A 158 -10.02 0.59 10.12
CA PHE A 158 -9.40 -0.72 10.29
C PHE A 158 -9.51 -1.21 11.74
N ALA A 159 -9.36 -0.33 12.73
CA ALA A 159 -9.52 -0.67 14.15
C ALA A 159 -10.94 -1.19 14.46
N ARG A 160 -11.97 -0.68 13.76
CA ARG A 160 -13.34 -1.19 13.89
C ARG A 160 -13.48 -2.61 13.33
N GLU A 161 -12.74 -2.94 12.27
CA GLU A 161 -12.77 -4.27 11.68
C GLU A 161 -12.03 -5.29 12.57
N GLU A 162 -10.94 -4.88 13.25
CA GLU A 162 -10.26 -5.71 14.25
C GLU A 162 -11.24 -6.16 15.33
N LYS A 163 -11.99 -5.21 15.91
CA LYS A 163 -12.97 -5.49 16.97
C LYS A 163 -14.13 -6.41 16.54
N LYS A 164 -14.45 -6.47 15.24
CA LYS A 164 -15.49 -7.38 14.74
C LYS A 164 -15.01 -8.83 14.67
N GLN A 165 -13.72 -9.04 14.43
CA GLN A 165 -13.16 -10.39 14.33
C GLN A 165 -12.87 -11.02 15.69
N GLU A 166 -12.83 -10.21 16.77
CA GLU A 166 -12.63 -10.67 18.14
C GLU A 166 -13.94 -11.16 18.79
N LYS A 167 -15.10 -10.92 18.15
CA LYS A 167 -16.42 -11.35 18.60
C LYS A 167 -16.89 -12.63 17.91
#